data_fe3ca2767154aef93bcfd6b2d20bfc89
#
_entry.id   fe3ca2767154aef93bcfd6b2d20bfc89
#
_cell.length_a   1.000
_cell.length_b   1.000
_cell.length_c   1.000
_cell.angle_alpha   90.00
_cell.angle_beta   90.00
_cell.angle_gamma   90.00
#
_symmetry.space_group_name_H-M   'P 1'
#
loop_
_entity.id
_entity.type
_entity.pdbx_description
1 polymer ?
#
loop_
_entity_poly.entity_id
_entity_poly.type
_entity_poly.pdbx_seq_one_letter_code
_entity_poly.pdbx_strand_id
1 'polypeptide(L)'
;MQLVATGETRGWYDPARDGGYVRRAHASYLVDAGDAFVPSHLARQHNLRKSDELSATTGRDQRGRTAVIEITSINGSAPADSARRAEFNTLTATYPERKLFLETGRPAKAGHELTRRAIDLIAPIGYGQRALIVAPARAGKTTLLHAITEGIALNHPSAHLLILLVDERPEEVSEAISWGVGEVIASSFDQPAARHVEVTEMVLERARRLVELGKDVVIVLDSLTRMARAHNTAERGTGRTMSGGLDAQAMAKPKAFFGSARSVAEGSGGGSLTIIATALVETGSRMDDIIFEEFKGTGNCEIKLDRSLAEKRIYPAIDIATSGTRREEKLFRPDQLEHVYTLRRGLGQMPPQAGMEWLIKRIANTPGNDQLLEGL
;
A
#
# COMPACT_ATOMS: atom_id res chain seq x y z
N MET A 1 20.85 -1.74 -39.92
CA MET A 1 22.01 -2.11 -39.08
C MET A 1 21.45 -2.80 -37.84
N GLN A 2 21.66 -4.10 -37.71
CA GLN A 2 21.22 -4.84 -36.53
C GLN A 2 22.01 -4.33 -35.31
N LEU A 3 21.32 -3.89 -34.26
CA LEU A 3 21.94 -3.56 -32.98
C LEU A 3 22.53 -4.83 -32.38
N VAL A 4 23.79 -4.77 -31.99
CA VAL A 4 24.44 -5.92 -31.32
C VAL A 4 24.05 -5.88 -29.84
N ALA A 5 23.61 -7.01 -29.32
CA ALA A 5 23.29 -7.14 -27.90
C ALA A 5 24.55 -6.93 -27.04
N THR A 6 24.46 -6.03 -26.06
CA THR A 6 25.57 -5.70 -25.15
C THR A 6 25.23 -5.88 -23.68
N GLY A 7 23.98 -6.21 -23.34
CA GLY A 7 23.55 -6.42 -21.97
C GLY A 7 22.08 -6.75 -21.86
N GLU A 8 21.60 -6.82 -20.61
CA GLU A 8 20.21 -7.07 -20.26
C GLU A 8 19.71 -5.96 -19.31
N THR A 9 18.40 -5.77 -19.29
CA THR A 9 17.74 -4.86 -18.34
C THR A 9 16.45 -5.49 -17.83
N ARG A 10 16.10 -5.14 -16.59
CA ARG A 10 14.81 -5.47 -15.99
C ARG A 10 14.29 -4.26 -15.22
N GLY A 11 13.00 -3.99 -15.34
CA GLY A 11 12.35 -2.89 -14.63
C GLY A 11 10.96 -2.60 -15.16
N TRP A 12 10.38 -1.46 -14.74
CA TRP A 12 9.04 -1.06 -15.14
C TRP A 12 9.06 -0.09 -16.31
N TYR A 13 8.18 -0.34 -17.28
CA TYR A 13 8.03 0.51 -18.44
C TYR A 13 7.38 1.85 -18.07
N ASP A 14 8.04 2.93 -18.44
CA ASP A 14 7.55 4.31 -18.31
C ASP A 14 7.43 4.93 -19.69
N PRO A 15 6.19 5.17 -20.19
CA PRO A 15 5.97 5.68 -21.52
C PRO A 15 6.46 7.12 -21.67
N ALA A 16 7.03 7.44 -22.85
CA ALA A 16 7.43 8.76 -23.27
C ALA A 16 6.93 9.03 -24.70
N ARG A 17 7.07 10.28 -25.18
CA ARG A 17 6.54 10.72 -26.47
C ARG A 17 6.99 9.84 -27.65
N ASP A 18 8.26 9.44 -27.67
CA ASP A 18 8.88 8.70 -28.78
C ASP A 18 9.21 7.23 -28.45
N GLY A 19 8.54 6.67 -27.43
CA GLY A 19 8.79 5.32 -26.93
C GLY A 19 8.60 5.24 -25.43
N GLY A 20 9.67 4.93 -24.69
CA GLY A 20 9.64 4.89 -23.21
C GLY A 20 10.97 4.49 -22.64
N TYR A 21 10.98 4.19 -21.34
CA TYR A 21 12.16 3.78 -20.61
C TYR A 21 11.87 2.62 -19.70
N VAL A 22 12.87 1.78 -19.43
CA VAL A 22 12.81 0.74 -18.40
C VAL A 22 13.39 1.34 -17.13
N ARG A 23 12.51 1.67 -16.17
CA ARG A 23 12.87 2.20 -14.84
C ARG A 23 13.26 1.07 -13.90
N ARG A 24 14.32 1.26 -13.12
CA ARG A 24 14.94 0.17 -12.35
C ARG A 24 14.70 0.31 -10.85
N ALA A 25 14.63 -0.84 -10.17
CA ALA A 25 14.31 -0.92 -8.73
C ALA A 25 15.30 -0.15 -7.84
N HIS A 26 16.62 -0.17 -8.16
CA HIS A 26 17.62 0.52 -7.34
C HIS A 26 17.43 2.04 -7.28
N ALA A 27 16.74 2.62 -8.28
CA ALA A 27 16.36 4.03 -8.32
C ALA A 27 14.90 4.26 -7.89
N SER A 28 14.27 3.29 -7.21
CA SER A 28 12.83 3.31 -6.86
C SER A 28 11.93 3.60 -8.07
N TYR A 29 12.32 3.08 -9.23
CA TYR A 29 11.64 3.28 -10.53
C TYR A 29 11.50 4.74 -10.96
N LEU A 30 12.29 5.63 -10.41
CA LEU A 30 12.44 7.02 -10.85
C LEU A 30 13.47 7.12 -11.98
N VAL A 31 13.50 8.27 -12.65
CA VAL A 31 14.43 8.54 -13.75
C VAL A 31 15.87 8.39 -13.30
N ASP A 32 16.62 7.55 -14.01
CA ASP A 32 18.04 7.29 -13.80
C ASP A 32 18.82 7.29 -15.12
N ALA A 33 20.08 7.73 -15.08
CA ALA A 33 20.93 7.83 -16.28
C ALA A 33 21.19 6.49 -16.97
N GLY A 34 21.07 5.37 -16.26
CA GLY A 34 21.25 4.02 -16.80
C GLY A 34 19.98 3.37 -17.34
N ASP A 35 18.86 4.10 -17.41
CA ASP A 35 17.60 3.56 -17.92
C ASP A 35 17.69 3.26 -19.40
N ALA A 36 17.24 2.06 -19.81
CA ALA A 36 17.24 1.66 -21.21
C ALA A 36 16.03 2.25 -21.94
N PHE A 37 16.28 2.85 -23.09
CA PHE A 37 15.23 3.38 -23.96
C PHE A 37 14.48 2.24 -24.66
N VAL A 38 13.14 2.27 -24.62
CA VAL A 38 12.25 1.36 -25.34
C VAL A 38 11.75 2.05 -26.60
N PRO A 39 12.14 1.60 -27.81
CA PRO A 39 11.66 2.17 -29.06
C PRO A 39 10.15 2.05 -29.22
N SER A 40 9.51 3.05 -29.83
CA SER A 40 8.05 3.11 -29.98
C SER A 40 7.46 1.92 -30.76
N HIS A 41 8.20 1.34 -31.70
CA HIS A 41 7.74 0.18 -32.43
C HIS A 41 7.61 -1.06 -31.53
N LEU A 42 8.54 -1.31 -30.60
CA LEU A 42 8.45 -2.40 -29.62
C LEU A 42 7.31 -2.15 -28.63
N ALA A 43 7.15 -0.91 -28.16
CA ALA A 43 6.05 -0.57 -27.26
C ALA A 43 4.68 -0.84 -27.89
N ARG A 44 4.50 -0.50 -29.17
CA ARG A 44 3.25 -0.77 -29.92
C ARG A 44 3.07 -2.25 -30.22
N GLN A 45 4.13 -2.93 -30.69
CA GLN A 45 4.10 -4.35 -31.04
C GLN A 45 3.59 -5.19 -29.87
N HIS A 46 4.00 -4.88 -28.65
CA HIS A 46 3.67 -5.63 -27.46
C HIS A 46 2.54 -4.99 -26.61
N ASN A 47 1.92 -3.91 -27.11
CA ASN A 47 0.86 -3.17 -26.39
C ASN A 47 1.27 -2.87 -24.95
N LEU A 48 2.48 -2.31 -24.75
CA LEU A 48 3.01 -2.00 -23.44
C LEU A 48 2.17 -0.94 -22.73
N ARG A 49 1.92 -1.18 -21.45
CA ARG A 49 1.22 -0.24 -20.55
C ARG A 49 2.20 0.27 -19.49
N LYS A 50 1.93 1.48 -18.97
CA LYS A 50 2.75 2.04 -17.88
C LYS A 50 2.89 1.03 -16.75
N SER A 51 4.13 0.90 -16.24
CA SER A 51 4.54 -0.03 -15.18
C SER A 51 4.39 -1.52 -15.50
N ASP A 52 4.32 -1.91 -16.79
CA ASP A 52 4.62 -3.29 -17.16
C ASP A 52 6.07 -3.61 -16.78
N GLU A 53 6.27 -4.72 -16.10
CA GLU A 53 7.62 -5.21 -15.85
C GLU A 53 8.18 -5.85 -17.11
N LEU A 54 9.30 -5.34 -17.56
CA LEU A 54 10.01 -5.83 -18.73
C LEU A 54 11.31 -6.52 -18.32
N SER A 55 11.59 -7.69 -18.90
CA SER A 55 12.95 -8.18 -19.07
C SER A 55 13.28 -8.06 -20.54
N ALA A 56 14.47 -7.52 -20.87
CA ALA A 56 14.82 -7.22 -22.23
C ALA A 56 16.33 -7.27 -22.47
N THR A 57 16.73 -7.63 -23.69
CA THR A 57 18.11 -7.47 -24.16
C THR A 57 18.33 -6.03 -24.63
N THR A 58 19.51 -5.51 -24.36
CA THR A 58 19.89 -4.13 -24.69
C THR A 58 21.13 -4.05 -25.56
N GLY A 59 21.24 -2.95 -26.29
CA GLY A 59 22.42 -2.58 -27.07
C GLY A 59 22.61 -1.07 -27.12
N ARG A 60 23.54 -0.59 -27.94
CA ARG A 60 23.76 0.84 -28.14
C ARG A 60 23.07 1.32 -29.42
N ASP A 61 22.22 2.33 -29.31
CA ASP A 61 21.64 2.98 -30.51
C ASP A 61 22.65 3.89 -31.23
N GLN A 62 22.25 4.46 -32.36
CA GLN A 62 23.08 5.35 -33.16
C GLN A 62 23.54 6.61 -32.41
N ARG A 63 22.87 6.97 -31.30
CA ARG A 63 23.20 8.09 -30.43
C ARG A 63 24.03 7.67 -29.22
N GLY A 64 24.44 6.39 -29.15
CA GLY A 64 25.21 5.83 -28.05
C GLY A 64 24.41 5.56 -26.78
N ARG A 65 23.04 5.71 -26.80
CA ARG A 65 22.17 5.40 -25.65
C ARG A 65 21.97 3.88 -25.50
N THR A 66 21.83 3.42 -24.28
CA THR A 66 21.35 2.06 -24.04
C THR A 66 19.89 1.97 -24.49
N ALA A 67 19.61 1.06 -25.43
CA ALA A 67 18.27 0.84 -25.97
C ALA A 67 17.89 -0.64 -25.95
N VAL A 68 16.61 -0.92 -25.75
CA VAL A 68 16.04 -2.26 -25.83
C VAL A 68 16.04 -2.71 -27.28
N ILE A 69 16.58 -3.91 -27.52
CA ILE A 69 16.59 -4.59 -28.82
C ILE A 69 15.42 -5.55 -28.90
N GLU A 70 15.22 -6.35 -27.87
CA GLU A 70 14.22 -7.39 -27.81
C GLU A 70 13.65 -7.47 -26.37
N ILE A 71 12.34 -7.62 -26.27
CA ILE A 71 11.66 -7.86 -24.99
C ILE A 71 11.52 -9.37 -24.83
N THR A 72 12.13 -9.91 -23.79
CA THR A 72 12.15 -11.35 -23.49
C THR A 72 10.99 -11.77 -22.60
N SER A 73 10.52 -10.89 -21.70
CA SER A 73 9.29 -11.12 -20.93
C SER A 73 8.55 -9.82 -20.59
N ILE A 74 7.23 -9.94 -20.40
CA ILE A 74 6.36 -8.88 -19.91
C ILE A 74 5.60 -9.42 -18.72
N ASN A 75 5.76 -8.80 -17.53
CA ASN A 75 5.15 -9.23 -16.28
C ASN A 75 5.40 -10.71 -15.94
N GLY A 76 6.58 -11.22 -16.29
CA GLY A 76 6.97 -12.60 -16.04
C GLY A 76 6.42 -13.63 -17.03
N SER A 77 5.67 -13.22 -18.07
CA SER A 77 5.12 -14.09 -19.12
C SER A 77 5.76 -13.78 -20.47
N ALA A 78 5.56 -14.70 -21.44
CA ALA A 78 6.00 -14.45 -22.81
C ALA A 78 5.31 -13.21 -23.40
N PRO A 79 6.02 -12.38 -24.20
CA PRO A 79 5.47 -11.14 -24.73
C PRO A 79 4.15 -11.31 -25.54
N ALA A 80 3.98 -12.47 -26.20
CA ALA A 80 2.77 -12.79 -26.95
C ALA A 80 1.49 -12.89 -26.08
N ASP A 81 1.64 -13.27 -24.81
CA ASP A 81 0.51 -13.46 -23.88
C ASP A 81 -0.02 -12.12 -23.34
N SER A 82 0.79 -11.07 -23.40
CA SER A 82 0.45 -9.75 -22.87
C SER A 82 -0.71 -9.05 -23.60
N ALA A 83 -0.96 -9.43 -24.85
CA ALA A 83 -1.99 -8.79 -25.70
C ALA A 83 -3.44 -9.06 -25.25
N ARG A 84 -3.69 -10.13 -24.49
CA ARG A 84 -5.05 -10.59 -24.10
C ARG A 84 -5.42 -10.29 -22.66
N ARG A 85 -4.62 -9.51 -21.94
CA ARG A 85 -4.89 -9.19 -20.53
C ARG A 85 -6.06 -8.22 -20.39
N ALA A 86 -6.82 -8.39 -19.30
CA ALA A 86 -7.89 -7.49 -18.91
C ALA A 86 -7.37 -6.06 -18.63
N GLU A 87 -8.27 -5.09 -18.61
CA GLU A 87 -7.99 -3.74 -18.14
C GLU A 87 -8.52 -3.58 -16.72
N PHE A 88 -7.72 -3.00 -15.83
CA PHE A 88 -8.08 -2.84 -14.42
C PHE A 88 -9.45 -2.17 -14.22
N ASN A 89 -9.77 -1.15 -15.02
CA ASN A 89 -11.02 -0.41 -14.89
C ASN A 89 -12.25 -1.20 -15.33
N THR A 90 -12.09 -2.30 -16.08
CA THR A 90 -13.20 -3.18 -16.50
C THR A 90 -13.48 -4.31 -15.52
N LEU A 91 -12.59 -4.50 -14.51
CA LEU A 91 -12.75 -5.54 -13.51
C LEU A 91 -13.86 -5.17 -12.51
N THR A 92 -14.79 -6.07 -12.28
CA THR A 92 -15.92 -5.86 -11.37
C THR A 92 -15.45 -5.89 -9.92
N ALA A 93 -15.69 -4.80 -9.19
CA ALA A 93 -15.33 -4.69 -7.80
C ALA A 93 -16.36 -5.35 -6.87
N THR A 94 -15.88 -6.03 -5.82
CA THR A 94 -16.69 -6.61 -4.75
C THR A 94 -16.19 -6.17 -3.38
N TYR A 95 -16.98 -6.47 -2.34
CA TYR A 95 -16.52 -6.31 -0.96
C TYR A 95 -15.43 -7.33 -0.64
N PRO A 96 -14.44 -6.98 0.21
CA PRO A 96 -13.50 -7.95 0.76
C PRO A 96 -14.21 -9.07 1.53
N GLU A 97 -13.93 -10.32 1.17
CA GLU A 97 -14.50 -11.53 1.81
C GLU A 97 -13.40 -12.49 2.29
N ARG A 98 -12.18 -12.35 1.77
CA ARG A 98 -11.00 -13.09 2.24
C ARG A 98 -10.23 -12.22 3.22
N LYS A 99 -10.06 -12.68 4.46
CA LYS A 99 -9.29 -11.99 5.48
C LYS A 99 -7.79 -12.05 5.16
N LEU A 100 -7.12 -10.93 5.33
CA LEU A 100 -5.67 -10.80 5.29
C LEU A 100 -5.15 -10.99 6.73
N PHE A 101 -4.96 -12.24 7.15
CA PHE A 101 -4.55 -12.57 8.52
C PHE A 101 -3.17 -12.01 8.83
N LEU A 102 -3.06 -11.31 9.96
CA LEU A 102 -1.80 -10.78 10.45
C LEU A 102 -1.20 -11.63 11.57
N GLU A 103 -2.01 -12.30 12.38
CA GLU A 103 -1.60 -13.23 13.42
C GLU A 103 -0.73 -14.35 12.85
N THR A 104 0.46 -14.58 13.43
CA THR A 104 1.44 -15.55 12.92
C THR A 104 1.59 -16.80 13.78
N GLY A 105 0.85 -16.88 14.90
CA GLY A 105 0.96 -17.98 15.86
C GLY A 105 2.23 -17.94 16.73
N ARG A 106 3.02 -16.88 16.63
CA ARG A 106 4.18 -16.68 17.50
C ARG A 106 3.74 -16.27 18.92
N PRO A 107 4.58 -16.51 19.96
CA PRO A 107 4.25 -16.06 21.31
C PRO A 107 4.03 -14.54 21.36
N ALA A 108 2.88 -14.12 21.88
CA ALA A 108 2.46 -12.72 21.93
C ALA A 108 2.77 -12.06 23.29
N LYS A 109 3.93 -12.37 23.91
CA LYS A 109 4.33 -11.77 25.19
C LYS A 109 4.80 -10.33 25.06
N ALA A 110 5.33 -9.96 23.90
CA ALA A 110 5.76 -8.60 23.54
C ALA A 110 5.88 -8.46 22.02
N GLY A 111 5.98 -7.22 21.54
CA GLY A 111 6.32 -6.91 20.16
C GLY A 111 5.16 -7.02 19.16
N HIS A 112 5.50 -7.39 17.94
CA HIS A 112 4.61 -7.28 16.78
C HIS A 112 3.40 -8.20 16.84
N GLU A 113 3.50 -9.37 17.47
CA GLU A 113 2.39 -10.32 17.52
C GLU A 113 1.20 -9.81 18.34
N LEU A 114 1.45 -9.06 19.42
CA LEU A 114 0.37 -8.35 20.14
C LEU A 114 -0.39 -7.41 19.22
N THR A 115 0.36 -6.63 18.43
CA THR A 115 -0.21 -5.68 17.47
C THR A 115 -1.02 -6.38 16.39
N ARG A 116 -0.49 -7.45 15.79
CA ARG A 116 -1.15 -8.23 14.74
C ARG A 116 -2.46 -8.82 15.21
N ARG A 117 -2.43 -9.48 16.37
CA ARG A 117 -3.61 -10.08 16.97
C ARG A 117 -4.66 -9.04 17.35
N ALA A 118 -4.26 -7.89 17.89
CA ALA A 118 -5.18 -6.80 18.21
C ALA A 118 -5.86 -6.26 16.94
N ILE A 119 -5.12 -6.04 15.85
CA ILE A 119 -5.69 -5.58 14.57
C ILE A 119 -6.69 -6.61 14.04
N ASP A 120 -6.33 -7.89 14.02
CA ASP A 120 -7.19 -8.96 13.52
C ASP A 120 -8.52 -9.09 14.29
N LEU A 121 -8.57 -8.68 15.56
CA LEU A 121 -9.79 -8.67 16.39
C LEU A 121 -10.60 -7.38 16.24
N ILE A 122 -9.92 -6.21 16.15
CA ILE A 122 -10.58 -4.90 16.25
C ILE A 122 -10.89 -4.31 14.88
N ALA A 123 -9.96 -4.41 13.93
CA ALA A 123 -10.08 -3.83 12.60
C ALA A 123 -9.51 -4.78 11.55
N PRO A 124 -10.14 -5.96 11.33
CA PRO A 124 -9.64 -6.95 10.40
C PRO A 124 -9.52 -6.38 9.00
N ILE A 125 -8.43 -6.70 8.32
CA ILE A 125 -8.16 -6.26 6.96
C ILE A 125 -8.48 -7.42 6.02
N GLY A 126 -9.22 -7.13 4.94
CA GLY A 126 -9.47 -8.10 3.88
C GLY A 126 -8.71 -7.77 2.60
N TYR A 127 -8.53 -8.75 1.74
CA TYR A 127 -8.02 -8.54 0.39
C TYR A 127 -8.94 -7.58 -0.39
N GLY A 128 -8.39 -6.48 -0.87
CA GLY A 128 -9.15 -5.40 -1.51
C GLY A 128 -9.59 -4.28 -0.57
N GLN A 129 -9.14 -4.30 0.69
CA GLN A 129 -9.48 -3.28 1.69
C GLN A 129 -8.84 -1.93 1.39
N ARG A 130 -9.56 -0.85 1.70
CA ARG A 130 -9.03 0.51 1.83
C ARG A 130 -8.87 0.82 3.31
N ALA A 131 -7.72 0.45 3.88
CA ALA A 131 -7.44 0.62 5.30
C ALA A 131 -6.71 1.94 5.56
N LEU A 132 -7.26 2.77 6.42
CA LEU A 132 -6.70 4.04 6.84
C LEU A 132 -6.16 3.92 8.27
N ILE A 133 -4.86 4.10 8.45
CA ILE A 133 -4.22 4.19 9.76
C ILE A 133 -4.13 5.67 10.14
N VAL A 134 -4.93 6.08 11.12
CA VAL A 134 -4.98 7.45 11.61
C VAL A 134 -3.98 7.59 12.74
N ALA A 135 -2.88 8.32 12.49
CA ALA A 135 -1.74 8.35 13.40
C ALA A 135 -1.38 9.77 13.84
N PRO A 136 -1.59 10.12 15.11
CA PRO A 136 -0.92 11.26 15.72
C PRO A 136 0.60 11.06 15.77
N ALA A 137 1.35 12.16 15.85
CA ALA A 137 2.80 12.06 16.00
C ALA A 137 3.18 11.24 17.25
N ARG A 138 4.19 10.36 17.11
CA ARG A 138 4.74 9.51 18.18
C ARG A 138 3.76 8.49 18.78
N ALA A 139 2.70 8.12 18.07
CA ALA A 139 1.73 7.13 18.53
C ALA A 139 2.11 5.67 18.19
N GLY A 140 3.30 5.40 17.66
CA GLY A 140 3.76 4.06 17.31
C GLY A 140 3.44 3.63 15.87
N LYS A 141 3.25 4.60 14.96
CA LYS A 141 2.96 4.37 13.54
C LYS A 141 3.93 3.37 12.88
N THR A 142 5.23 3.61 12.97
CA THR A 142 6.26 2.79 12.31
C THR A 142 6.27 1.35 12.82
N THR A 143 6.15 1.15 14.13
CA THR A 143 6.04 -0.19 14.74
C THR A 143 4.78 -0.93 14.27
N LEU A 144 3.66 -0.22 14.14
CA LEU A 144 2.42 -0.79 13.62
C LEU A 144 2.58 -1.23 12.16
N LEU A 145 3.17 -0.39 11.31
CA LEU A 145 3.43 -0.71 9.90
C LEU A 145 4.37 -1.91 9.76
N HIS A 146 5.42 -1.98 10.55
CA HIS A 146 6.33 -3.13 10.57
C HIS A 146 5.60 -4.41 10.98
N ALA A 147 4.77 -4.36 12.02
CA ALA A 147 3.97 -5.51 12.44
C ALA A 147 3.04 -6.00 11.33
N ILE A 148 2.37 -5.09 10.62
CA ILE A 148 1.47 -5.41 9.51
C ILE A 148 2.25 -6.02 8.34
N THR A 149 3.32 -5.38 7.88
CA THR A 149 4.11 -5.84 6.72
C THR A 149 4.75 -7.20 6.96
N GLU A 150 5.30 -7.43 8.15
CA GLU A 150 5.86 -8.72 8.53
C GLU A 150 4.78 -9.81 8.61
N GLY A 151 3.61 -9.52 9.18
CA GLY A 151 2.47 -10.44 9.22
C GLY A 151 1.99 -10.85 7.83
N ILE A 152 1.89 -9.88 6.92
CA ILE A 152 1.54 -10.12 5.51
C ILE A 152 2.58 -11.02 4.83
N ALA A 153 3.86 -10.68 4.96
CA ALA A 153 4.94 -11.44 4.32
C ALA A 153 5.00 -12.89 4.80
N LEU A 154 4.72 -13.14 6.09
CA LEU A 154 4.75 -14.48 6.67
C LEU A 154 3.53 -15.31 6.29
N ASN A 155 2.33 -14.73 6.34
CA ASN A 155 1.09 -15.48 6.14
C ASN A 155 0.63 -15.52 4.68
N HIS A 156 1.07 -14.55 3.87
CA HIS A 156 0.60 -14.37 2.49
C HIS A 156 1.78 -14.24 1.51
N PRO A 157 2.69 -15.23 1.43
CA PRO A 157 3.91 -15.14 0.61
C PRO A 157 3.63 -15.05 -0.90
N SER A 158 2.42 -15.37 -1.35
CA SER A 158 2.00 -15.22 -2.74
C SER A 158 1.48 -13.81 -3.08
N ALA A 159 1.19 -12.98 -2.08
CA ALA A 159 0.77 -11.62 -2.28
C ALA A 159 1.97 -10.72 -2.61
N HIS A 160 1.80 -9.84 -3.60
CA HIS A 160 2.81 -8.83 -3.92
C HIS A 160 2.72 -7.68 -2.93
N LEU A 161 3.66 -7.62 -1.98
CA LEU A 161 3.74 -6.58 -0.97
C LEU A 161 4.66 -5.45 -1.44
N LEU A 162 4.08 -4.26 -1.65
CA LEU A 162 4.77 -3.03 -2.01
C LEU A 162 4.72 -2.06 -0.83
N ILE A 163 5.88 -1.62 -0.34
CA ILE A 163 6.00 -0.64 0.74
C ILE A 163 6.39 0.69 0.10
N LEU A 164 5.45 1.62 0.06
CA LEU A 164 5.62 2.92 -0.60
C LEU A 164 5.82 4.02 0.44
N LEU A 165 7.00 4.63 0.42
CA LEU A 165 7.36 5.73 1.31
C LEU A 165 7.46 7.03 0.51
N VAL A 166 6.64 8.01 0.85
CA VAL A 166 6.52 9.28 0.13
C VAL A 166 6.85 10.44 1.04
N ASP A 167 7.88 11.20 0.70
CA ASP A 167 8.34 12.37 1.48
C ASP A 167 8.73 11.99 2.92
N GLU A 168 9.21 10.75 3.11
CA GLU A 168 9.71 10.27 4.40
C GLU A 168 11.22 10.50 4.54
N ARG A 169 11.72 10.45 5.77
CA ARG A 169 13.13 10.69 6.07
C ARG A 169 14.01 9.55 5.60
N PRO A 170 15.26 9.79 5.17
CA PRO A 170 16.19 8.74 4.73
C PRO A 170 16.40 7.63 5.77
N GLU A 171 16.44 7.98 7.07
CA GLU A 171 16.55 7.00 8.15
C GLU A 171 15.30 6.09 8.25
N GLU A 172 14.09 6.62 8.02
CA GLU A 172 12.85 5.82 8.01
C GLU A 172 12.79 4.91 6.77
N VAL A 173 13.32 5.37 5.64
CA VAL A 173 13.47 4.55 4.43
C VAL A 173 14.45 3.40 4.68
N SER A 174 15.61 3.68 5.29
CA SER A 174 16.60 2.66 5.63
C SER A 174 16.07 1.65 6.63
N GLU A 175 15.29 2.10 7.61
CA GLU A 175 14.60 1.23 8.57
C GLU A 175 13.63 0.28 7.85
N ALA A 176 12.77 0.79 6.96
CA ALA A 176 11.84 -0.05 6.21
C ALA A 176 12.54 -1.08 5.32
N ILE A 177 13.66 -0.72 4.69
CA ILE A 177 14.50 -1.65 3.92
C ILE A 177 15.06 -2.75 4.85
N SER A 178 15.45 -2.40 6.07
CA SER A 178 16.00 -3.34 7.05
C SER A 178 15.00 -4.39 7.54
N TRP A 179 13.68 -4.15 7.38
CA TRP A 179 12.66 -5.15 7.71
C TRP A 179 12.77 -6.41 6.86
N GLY A 180 13.37 -6.32 5.67
CA GLY A 180 13.63 -7.46 4.79
C GLY A 180 12.38 -8.13 4.24
N VAL A 181 11.25 -7.41 4.19
CA VAL A 181 9.95 -7.90 3.71
C VAL A 181 9.38 -6.98 2.63
N GLY A 182 8.74 -7.56 1.64
CA GLY A 182 8.15 -6.81 0.53
C GLY A 182 9.18 -6.08 -0.34
N GLU A 183 8.69 -5.28 -1.27
CA GLU A 183 9.50 -4.39 -2.11
C GLU A 183 9.33 -2.96 -1.61
N VAL A 184 10.43 -2.35 -1.14
CA VAL A 184 10.43 -0.96 -0.65
C VAL A 184 10.71 -0.01 -1.81
N ILE A 185 9.78 0.91 -2.05
CA ILE A 185 9.87 1.95 -3.07
C ILE A 185 9.72 3.29 -2.37
N ALA A 186 10.69 4.17 -2.54
CA ALA A 186 10.73 5.40 -1.76
C ALA A 186 11.07 6.63 -2.61
N SER A 187 10.50 7.75 -2.21
CA SER A 187 10.94 9.09 -2.59
C SER A 187 11.11 9.90 -1.31
N SER A 188 12.37 10.06 -0.87
CA SER A 188 12.72 10.72 0.40
C SER A 188 12.50 12.24 0.34
N PHE A 189 12.40 12.87 1.50
CA PHE A 189 11.96 14.26 1.65
C PHE A 189 12.89 15.30 0.96
N ASP A 190 14.12 14.93 0.64
CA ASP A 190 15.10 15.74 -0.11
C ASP A 190 14.78 15.82 -1.61
N GLN A 191 13.85 15.00 -2.10
CA GLN A 191 13.42 15.00 -3.50
C GLN A 191 12.33 16.06 -3.75
N PRO A 192 12.26 16.62 -4.96
CA PRO A 192 11.21 17.56 -5.31
C PRO A 192 9.83 16.89 -5.38
N ALA A 193 8.76 17.65 -5.12
CA ALA A 193 7.37 17.15 -5.09
C ALA A 193 6.97 16.38 -6.36
N ALA A 194 7.47 16.75 -7.54
CA ALA A 194 7.22 16.03 -8.79
C ALA A 194 7.69 14.56 -8.73
N ARG A 195 8.79 14.28 -8.02
CA ARG A 195 9.30 12.91 -7.84
C ARG A 195 8.39 12.09 -6.94
N HIS A 196 7.83 12.70 -5.90
CA HIS A 196 6.84 12.04 -5.05
C HIS A 196 5.58 11.64 -5.85
N VAL A 197 5.14 12.51 -6.75
CA VAL A 197 4.01 12.22 -7.66
C VAL A 197 4.36 11.09 -8.62
N GLU A 198 5.52 11.16 -9.29
CA GLU A 198 5.96 10.12 -10.25
C GLU A 198 6.01 8.74 -9.63
N VAL A 199 6.62 8.59 -8.43
CA VAL A 199 6.74 7.28 -7.78
C VAL A 199 5.37 6.72 -7.38
N THR A 200 4.45 7.56 -6.90
CA THR A 200 3.09 7.11 -6.55
C THR A 200 2.31 6.62 -7.76
N GLU A 201 2.42 7.32 -8.89
CA GLU A 201 1.80 6.89 -10.16
C GLU A 201 2.39 5.57 -10.67
N MET A 202 3.71 5.42 -10.63
CA MET A 202 4.39 4.19 -11.07
C MET A 202 3.96 2.99 -10.24
N VAL A 203 3.91 3.12 -8.91
CA VAL A 203 3.49 2.04 -8.00
C VAL A 203 2.02 1.67 -8.22
N LEU A 204 1.13 2.64 -8.35
CA LEU A 204 -0.29 2.36 -8.60
C LEU A 204 -0.49 1.61 -9.92
N GLU A 205 0.15 2.06 -10.99
CA GLU A 205 0.06 1.39 -12.29
C GLU A 205 0.67 -0.02 -12.23
N ARG A 206 1.78 -0.22 -11.51
CA ARG A 206 2.34 -1.56 -11.27
C ARG A 206 1.33 -2.48 -10.57
N ALA A 207 0.73 -1.99 -9.50
CA ALA A 207 -0.30 -2.74 -8.78
C ALA A 207 -1.46 -3.14 -9.69
N ARG A 208 -1.94 -2.20 -10.53
CA ARG A 208 -2.99 -2.49 -11.53
C ARG A 208 -2.58 -3.58 -12.51
N ARG A 209 -1.33 -3.53 -13.05
CA ARG A 209 -0.81 -4.58 -13.95
C ARG A 209 -0.82 -5.95 -13.30
N LEU A 210 -0.44 -6.04 -12.03
CA LEU A 210 -0.45 -7.30 -11.28
C LEU A 210 -1.88 -7.82 -11.03
N VAL A 211 -2.81 -6.94 -10.66
CA VAL A 211 -4.22 -7.32 -10.45
C VAL A 211 -4.86 -7.80 -11.75
N GLU A 212 -4.57 -7.18 -12.89
CA GLU A 212 -5.02 -7.63 -14.22
C GLU A 212 -4.57 -9.06 -14.55
N LEU A 213 -3.49 -9.54 -13.91
CA LEU A 213 -2.96 -10.89 -14.05
C LEU A 213 -3.47 -11.86 -12.97
N GLY A 214 -4.50 -11.47 -12.23
CA GLY A 214 -5.07 -12.31 -11.16
C GLY A 214 -4.26 -12.36 -9.89
N LYS A 215 -3.30 -11.42 -9.68
CA LYS A 215 -2.45 -11.39 -8.48
C LYS A 215 -3.10 -10.58 -7.37
N ASP A 216 -2.86 -10.99 -6.14
CA ASP A 216 -3.18 -10.21 -4.96
C ASP A 216 -2.02 -9.24 -4.67
N VAL A 217 -2.34 -7.96 -4.55
CA VAL A 217 -1.35 -6.90 -4.30
C VAL A 217 -1.73 -6.14 -3.04
N VAL A 218 -0.74 -5.91 -2.19
CA VAL A 218 -0.90 -5.07 -1.00
C VAL A 218 0.08 -3.91 -1.10
N ILE A 219 -0.44 -2.68 -1.08
CA ILE A 219 0.36 -1.47 -0.95
C ILE A 219 0.26 -0.99 0.50
N VAL A 220 1.39 -0.88 1.17
CA VAL A 220 1.51 -0.21 2.47
C VAL A 220 2.13 1.16 2.22
N LEU A 221 1.35 2.23 2.40
CA LEU A 221 1.73 3.60 2.07
C LEU A 221 1.96 4.45 3.31
N ASP A 222 3.13 5.02 3.44
CA ASP A 222 3.46 6.04 4.41
C ASP A 222 3.93 7.31 3.68
N SER A 223 3.14 8.37 3.54
CA SER A 223 1.77 8.58 3.99
C SER A 223 0.89 9.22 2.91
N LEU A 224 -0.43 9.00 3.00
CA LEU A 224 -1.43 9.71 2.16
C LEU A 224 -1.37 11.22 2.34
N THR A 225 -1.14 11.69 3.57
CA THR A 225 -1.04 13.13 3.87
C THR A 225 0.10 13.77 3.08
N ARG A 226 1.28 13.15 3.09
CA ARG A 226 2.45 13.65 2.36
C ARG A 226 2.28 13.52 0.85
N MET A 227 1.69 12.43 0.38
CA MET A 227 1.33 12.26 -1.03
C MET A 227 0.39 13.38 -1.52
N ALA A 228 -0.65 13.70 -0.74
CA ALA A 228 -1.58 14.78 -1.07
C ALA A 228 -0.90 16.16 -1.08
N ARG A 229 -0.01 16.43 -0.12
CA ARG A 229 0.81 17.65 -0.10
C ARG A 229 1.71 17.76 -1.35
N ALA A 230 2.34 16.65 -1.76
CA ALA A 230 3.18 16.61 -2.95
C ALA A 230 2.38 16.93 -4.23
N HIS A 231 1.18 16.36 -4.38
CA HIS A 231 0.27 16.71 -5.48
C HIS A 231 -0.13 18.18 -5.46
N ASN A 232 -0.44 18.73 -4.27
CA ASN A 232 -0.78 20.14 -4.12
C ASN A 232 0.36 21.07 -4.51
N THR A 233 1.60 20.65 -4.29
CA THR A 233 2.79 21.44 -4.65
C THR A 233 3.19 21.28 -6.13
N ALA A 234 3.11 20.05 -6.68
CA ALA A 234 3.57 19.73 -8.02
C ALA A 234 2.57 20.09 -9.12
N GLU A 235 1.26 20.03 -8.83
CA GLU A 235 0.22 20.35 -9.82
C GLU A 235 -0.02 21.87 -9.86
N ARG A 236 -0.13 22.42 -11.09
CA ARG A 236 -0.50 23.81 -11.27
C ARG A 236 -1.96 23.97 -10.80
N GLY A 237 -2.16 24.67 -9.71
CA GLY A 237 -3.49 24.92 -9.14
C GLY A 237 -4.41 25.66 -10.11
N THR A 238 -5.70 25.43 -9.99
CA THR A 238 -6.75 26.15 -10.72
C THR A 238 -7.00 27.54 -10.17
N GLY A 239 -6.31 27.92 -9.08
CA GLY A 239 -6.54 29.15 -8.35
C GLY A 239 -7.76 29.10 -7.42
N ARG A 240 -8.46 27.95 -7.34
CA ARG A 240 -9.55 27.72 -6.39
C ARG A 240 -9.01 26.95 -5.18
N THR A 241 -8.49 27.66 -4.22
CA THR A 241 -7.97 27.07 -2.99
C THR A 241 -9.08 26.85 -1.97
N MET A 242 -9.11 25.65 -1.40
CA MET A 242 -9.88 25.32 -0.20
C MET A 242 -9.21 25.94 1.03
N SER A 243 -9.87 25.87 2.18
CA SER A 243 -9.25 26.25 3.47
C SER A 243 -7.90 25.56 3.65
N GLY A 244 -6.93 26.25 4.27
CA GLY A 244 -5.59 25.68 4.51
C GLY A 244 -4.65 25.64 3.29
N GLY A 245 -5.01 26.27 2.15
CA GLY A 245 -4.14 26.38 0.97
C GLY A 245 -4.13 25.12 0.09
N LEU A 246 -5.09 24.20 0.26
CA LEU A 246 -5.26 23.03 -0.57
C LEU A 246 -6.04 23.38 -1.84
N ASP A 247 -5.49 23.07 -3.02
CA ASP A 247 -6.24 23.18 -4.29
C ASP A 247 -7.28 22.05 -4.40
N ALA A 248 -8.49 22.40 -4.80
CA ALA A 248 -9.59 21.45 -4.91
C ALA A 248 -9.31 20.28 -5.88
N GLN A 249 -8.48 20.51 -6.91
CA GLN A 249 -8.09 19.47 -7.88
C GLN A 249 -6.92 18.62 -7.40
N ALA A 250 -6.07 19.14 -6.51
CA ALA A 250 -4.90 18.41 -6.01
C ALA A 250 -5.26 17.10 -5.29
N MET A 251 -6.48 17.01 -4.74
CA MET A 251 -6.97 15.79 -4.08
C MET A 251 -7.49 14.70 -5.03
N ALA A 252 -7.72 15.02 -6.31
CA ALA A 252 -8.35 14.08 -7.23
C ALA A 252 -7.51 12.80 -7.44
N LYS A 253 -6.20 12.94 -7.71
CA LYS A 253 -5.29 11.81 -7.90
C LYS A 253 -5.03 11.02 -6.62
N PRO A 254 -4.71 11.66 -5.46
CA PRO A 254 -4.63 10.94 -4.18
C PRO A 254 -5.88 10.15 -3.81
N LYS A 255 -7.06 10.72 -4.04
CA LYS A 255 -8.34 9.99 -3.83
C LYS A 255 -8.50 8.83 -4.79
N ALA A 256 -8.16 9.02 -6.07
CA ALA A 256 -8.19 7.95 -7.08
C ALA A 256 -7.17 6.84 -6.75
N PHE A 257 -6.01 7.19 -6.22
CA PHE A 257 -5.03 6.22 -5.73
C PHE A 257 -5.65 5.34 -4.63
N PHE A 258 -6.08 5.93 -3.53
CA PHE A 258 -6.64 5.20 -2.40
C PHE A 258 -7.96 4.49 -2.77
N GLY A 259 -8.80 5.12 -3.59
CA GLY A 259 -10.04 4.57 -4.12
C GLY A 259 -9.86 3.42 -5.12
N SER A 260 -8.64 3.20 -5.63
CA SER A 260 -8.35 2.08 -6.54
C SER A 260 -8.39 0.71 -5.85
N ALA A 261 -8.22 0.65 -4.52
CA ALA A 261 -8.26 -0.60 -3.78
C ALA A 261 -9.63 -1.27 -3.91
N ARG A 262 -9.60 -2.55 -4.28
CA ARG A 262 -10.79 -3.38 -4.49
C ARG A 262 -10.47 -4.87 -4.48
N SER A 263 -11.41 -5.68 -4.06
CA SER A 263 -11.47 -7.09 -4.41
C SER A 263 -12.13 -7.23 -5.76
N VAL A 264 -11.68 -8.14 -6.60
CA VAL A 264 -12.27 -8.40 -7.93
C VAL A 264 -13.19 -9.60 -7.84
N ALA A 265 -14.37 -9.52 -8.47
CA ALA A 265 -15.34 -10.60 -8.50
C ALA A 265 -14.75 -11.86 -9.14
N GLU A 266 -15.10 -13.03 -8.60
CA GLU A 266 -14.80 -14.31 -9.24
C GLU A 266 -15.34 -14.32 -10.67
N GLY A 267 -14.55 -14.84 -11.60
CA GLY A 267 -14.91 -14.86 -13.04
C GLY A 267 -14.56 -13.58 -13.80
N SER A 268 -14.19 -12.48 -13.16
CA SER A 268 -13.67 -11.29 -13.86
C SER A 268 -12.18 -11.39 -14.20
N GLY A 269 -11.50 -12.46 -13.78
CA GLY A 269 -10.11 -12.77 -14.15
C GLY A 269 -9.04 -11.93 -13.44
N GLY A 270 -9.41 -11.06 -12.50
CA GLY A 270 -8.49 -10.25 -11.71
C GLY A 270 -8.25 -10.81 -10.31
N GLY A 271 -7.23 -10.25 -9.63
CA GLY A 271 -6.90 -10.51 -8.22
C GLY A 271 -7.51 -9.49 -7.27
N SER A 272 -6.72 -8.96 -6.36
CA SER A 272 -7.16 -7.89 -5.46
C SER A 272 -6.09 -6.81 -5.31
N LEU A 273 -6.51 -5.57 -5.07
CA LEU A 273 -5.65 -4.47 -4.64
C LEU A 273 -6.08 -4.01 -3.25
N THR A 274 -5.23 -4.28 -2.27
CA THR A 274 -5.38 -3.79 -0.89
C THR A 274 -4.47 -2.58 -0.70
N ILE A 275 -4.98 -1.50 -0.13
CA ILE A 275 -4.17 -0.33 0.23
C ILE A 275 -4.32 -0.07 1.73
N ILE A 276 -3.21 -0.15 2.44
CA ILE A 276 -3.08 0.17 3.86
C ILE A 276 -2.25 1.44 3.96
N ALA A 277 -2.87 2.55 4.30
CA ALA A 277 -2.22 3.84 4.20
C ALA A 277 -2.34 4.64 5.49
N THR A 278 -1.27 5.37 5.84
CA THR A 278 -1.27 6.25 7.00
C THR A 278 -1.78 7.64 6.64
N ALA A 279 -2.55 8.22 7.55
CA ALA A 279 -2.93 9.63 7.55
C ALA A 279 -2.44 10.29 8.84
N LEU A 280 -1.74 11.41 8.69
CA LEU A 280 -1.22 12.17 9.82
C LEU A 280 -2.32 13.08 10.36
N VAL A 281 -2.50 13.07 11.66
CA VAL A 281 -3.45 13.95 12.38
C VAL A 281 -2.75 14.65 13.53
N GLU A 282 -3.40 15.68 14.10
CA GLU A 282 -2.85 16.48 15.21
C GLU A 282 -1.47 17.09 14.90
N THR A 283 -1.24 17.44 13.63
CA THR A 283 0.01 18.06 13.17
C THR A 283 0.03 19.57 13.41
N GLY A 284 -1.09 20.17 13.77
CA GLY A 284 -1.28 21.61 13.82
C GLY A 284 -1.47 22.26 12.43
N SER A 285 -1.52 21.46 11.37
CA SER A 285 -1.73 21.92 10.00
C SER A 285 -3.20 21.79 9.60
N ARG A 286 -3.84 22.93 9.32
CA ARG A 286 -5.22 22.92 8.80
C ARG A 286 -5.34 22.20 7.44
N MET A 287 -4.29 22.20 6.64
CA MET A 287 -4.26 21.42 5.39
C MET A 287 -4.39 19.92 5.67
N ASP A 288 -3.68 19.42 6.67
CA ASP A 288 -3.70 18.00 7.01
C ASP A 288 -5.06 17.56 7.54
N ASP A 289 -5.73 18.43 8.31
CA ASP A 289 -7.09 18.15 8.80
C ASP A 289 -8.07 17.98 7.63
N ILE A 290 -7.97 18.82 6.60
CA ILE A 290 -8.80 18.74 5.40
C ILE A 290 -8.44 17.47 4.60
N ILE A 291 -7.16 17.18 4.40
CA ILE A 291 -6.70 15.97 3.71
C ILE A 291 -7.25 14.74 4.42
N PHE A 292 -7.18 14.70 5.74
CA PHE A 292 -7.71 13.57 6.52
C PHE A 292 -9.21 13.39 6.33
N GLU A 293 -10.02 14.45 6.45
CA GLU A 293 -11.47 14.37 6.25
C GLU A 293 -11.86 13.89 4.83
N GLU A 294 -11.10 14.30 3.81
CA GLU A 294 -11.29 13.85 2.43
C GLU A 294 -11.02 12.33 2.25
N PHE A 295 -10.06 11.75 2.98
CA PHE A 295 -9.78 10.31 2.91
C PHE A 295 -10.68 9.46 3.80
N LYS A 296 -11.11 9.99 4.95
CA LYS A 296 -12.00 9.31 5.90
C LYS A 296 -13.28 8.80 5.23
N GLY A 297 -13.86 9.59 4.31
CA GLY A 297 -15.01 9.18 3.52
C GLY A 297 -14.75 8.09 2.48
N THR A 298 -13.49 7.87 2.09
CA THR A 298 -13.09 6.91 1.05
C THR A 298 -12.71 5.55 1.62
N GLY A 299 -12.19 5.50 2.85
CA GLY A 299 -11.78 4.28 3.53
C GLY A 299 -12.97 3.39 3.94
N ASN A 300 -12.71 2.09 4.07
CA ASN A 300 -13.67 1.09 4.59
C ASN A 300 -13.10 0.23 5.73
N CYS A 301 -11.92 0.58 6.22
CA CYS A 301 -11.30 0.09 7.45
C CYS A 301 -10.52 1.25 8.07
N GLU A 302 -10.65 1.45 9.36
CA GLU A 302 -9.97 2.53 10.07
C GLU A 302 -9.29 1.97 11.32
N ILE A 303 -7.97 2.19 11.43
CA ILE A 303 -7.17 1.86 12.61
C ILE A 303 -6.69 3.19 13.18
N LYS A 304 -7.28 3.64 14.27
CA LYS A 304 -6.93 4.90 14.89
C LYS A 304 -5.97 4.68 16.04
N LEU A 305 -4.85 5.38 16.03
CA LEU A 305 -3.90 5.39 17.14
C LEU A 305 -4.26 6.52 18.13
N ASP A 306 -4.13 6.20 19.42
CA ASP A 306 -4.37 7.12 20.51
C ASP A 306 -3.04 7.57 21.14
N ARG A 307 -2.79 8.88 21.09
CA ARG A 307 -1.60 9.48 21.65
C ARG A 307 -1.50 9.31 23.16
N SER A 308 -2.64 9.36 23.89
CA SER A 308 -2.65 9.22 25.34
C SER A 308 -2.21 7.82 25.81
N LEU A 309 -2.54 6.77 25.06
CA LEU A 309 -2.06 5.43 25.30
C LEU A 309 -0.54 5.33 25.05
N ALA A 310 -0.07 5.91 23.95
CA ALA A 310 1.36 5.92 23.61
C ALA A 310 2.20 6.68 24.64
N GLU A 311 1.73 7.81 25.15
CA GLU A 311 2.38 8.57 26.23
C GLU A 311 2.52 7.75 27.52
N LYS A 312 1.58 6.85 27.79
CA LYS A 312 1.60 5.90 28.90
C LYS A 312 2.35 4.59 28.58
N ARG A 313 2.98 4.50 27.39
CA ARG A 313 3.71 3.31 26.93
C ARG A 313 2.85 2.05 26.78
N ILE A 314 1.57 2.22 26.49
CA ILE A 314 0.63 1.13 26.21
C ILE A 314 0.62 0.91 24.69
N TYR A 315 1.14 -0.24 24.24
CA TYR A 315 1.24 -0.60 22.83
C TYR A 315 0.67 -1.99 22.56
N PRO A 316 -0.05 -2.19 21.41
CA PRO A 316 -0.36 -1.17 20.40
C PRO A 316 -1.30 -0.09 20.95
N ALA A 317 -1.02 1.16 20.61
CA ALA A 317 -1.80 2.31 21.09
C ALA A 317 -3.06 2.52 20.23
N ILE A 318 -3.89 1.48 20.07
CA ILE A 318 -5.09 1.49 19.23
C ILE A 318 -6.29 2.01 20.03
N ASP A 319 -6.99 3.01 19.50
CA ASP A 319 -8.30 3.41 19.97
C ASP A 319 -9.34 2.35 19.53
N ILE A 320 -9.70 1.47 20.44
CA ILE A 320 -10.60 0.35 20.18
C ILE A 320 -12.01 0.84 19.81
N ALA A 321 -12.47 1.90 20.43
CA ALA A 321 -13.83 2.39 20.27
C ALA A 321 -14.09 2.98 18.87
N THR A 322 -13.09 3.62 18.29
CA THR A 322 -13.21 4.30 17.00
C THR A 322 -12.56 3.57 15.83
N SER A 323 -11.85 2.45 16.10
CA SER A 323 -11.29 1.58 15.07
C SER A 323 -12.28 0.51 14.64
N GLY A 324 -12.23 0.11 13.37
CA GLY A 324 -13.09 -0.97 12.86
C GLY A 324 -13.09 -1.09 11.34
N THR A 325 -13.74 -2.13 10.86
CA THR A 325 -13.87 -2.45 9.44
C THR A 325 -15.33 -2.51 9.03
N ARG A 326 -15.67 -1.84 7.92
CA ARG A 326 -17.03 -1.94 7.34
C ARG A 326 -17.22 -3.33 6.76
N ARG A 327 -18.40 -3.93 7.01
CA ARG A 327 -18.76 -5.28 6.57
C ARG A 327 -17.81 -6.35 7.13
N GLU A 328 -17.34 -6.15 8.39
CA GLU A 328 -16.44 -7.10 9.08
C GLU A 328 -17.05 -8.50 9.22
N GLU A 329 -18.38 -8.61 9.20
CA GLU A 329 -19.09 -9.89 9.19
C GLU A 329 -18.72 -10.79 8.01
N LYS A 330 -18.14 -10.23 6.93
CA LYS A 330 -17.63 -11.00 5.79
C LYS A 330 -16.20 -11.53 5.99
N LEU A 331 -15.51 -11.04 7.03
CA LEU A 331 -14.09 -11.36 7.32
C LEU A 331 -13.93 -12.29 8.52
N PHE A 332 -14.97 -12.47 9.31
CA PHE A 332 -15.01 -13.44 10.41
C PHE A 332 -15.83 -14.66 10.02
N ARG A 333 -15.46 -15.82 10.57
CA ARG A 333 -16.31 -17.01 10.48
C ARG A 333 -17.60 -16.78 11.28
N PRO A 334 -18.73 -17.38 10.90
CA PRO A 334 -19.99 -17.22 11.62
C PRO A 334 -19.90 -17.55 13.12
N ASP A 335 -19.12 -18.58 13.47
CA ASP A 335 -18.87 -19.00 14.85
C ASP A 335 -18.08 -17.98 15.68
N GLN A 336 -17.22 -17.19 15.04
CA GLN A 336 -16.42 -16.14 15.69
C GLN A 336 -17.20 -14.83 15.89
N LEU A 337 -18.14 -14.53 15.02
CA LEU A 337 -18.75 -13.20 14.91
C LEU A 337 -19.45 -12.74 16.20
N GLU A 338 -20.20 -13.64 16.87
CA GLU A 338 -20.85 -13.34 18.15
C GLU A 338 -19.85 -13.05 19.26
N HIS A 339 -18.75 -13.80 19.30
CA HIS A 339 -17.68 -13.59 20.27
C HIS A 339 -16.96 -12.26 20.03
N VAL A 340 -16.71 -11.91 18.77
CA VAL A 340 -16.14 -10.59 18.41
C VAL A 340 -17.05 -9.46 18.85
N TYR A 341 -18.36 -9.57 18.64
CA TYR A 341 -19.31 -8.56 19.11
C TYR A 341 -19.38 -8.48 20.64
N THR A 342 -19.28 -9.62 21.32
CA THR A 342 -19.22 -9.67 22.78
C THR A 342 -17.95 -9.01 23.30
N LEU A 343 -16.80 -9.32 22.70
CA LEU A 343 -15.51 -8.67 23.00
C LEU A 343 -15.61 -7.15 22.85
N ARG A 344 -16.12 -6.67 21.70
CA ARG A 344 -16.24 -5.24 21.43
C ARG A 344 -17.19 -4.52 22.37
N ARG A 345 -18.32 -5.13 22.69
CA ARG A 345 -19.27 -4.58 23.69
C ARG A 345 -18.61 -4.44 25.06
N GLY A 346 -17.88 -5.48 25.50
CA GLY A 346 -17.15 -5.45 26.76
C GLY A 346 -16.07 -4.37 26.79
N LEU A 347 -15.26 -4.30 25.76
CA LEU A 347 -14.20 -3.27 25.64
C LEU A 347 -14.77 -1.85 25.55
N GLY A 348 -15.89 -1.67 24.85
CA GLY A 348 -16.57 -0.37 24.73
C GLY A 348 -17.16 0.17 26.05
N GLN A 349 -17.35 -0.67 27.06
CA GLN A 349 -17.79 -0.26 28.40
C GLN A 349 -16.64 0.13 29.33
N MET A 350 -15.38 -0.13 28.91
CA MET A 350 -14.19 0.19 29.69
C MET A 350 -13.61 1.56 29.27
N PRO A 351 -12.96 2.28 30.19
CA PRO A 351 -12.10 3.38 29.81
C PRO A 351 -11.06 2.92 28.79
N PRO A 352 -10.66 3.75 27.79
CA PRO A 352 -9.77 3.32 26.69
C PRO A 352 -8.48 2.66 27.17
N GLN A 353 -7.85 3.19 28.22
CA GLN A 353 -6.65 2.61 28.80
C GLN A 353 -6.91 1.20 29.36
N ALA A 354 -7.92 1.07 30.20
CA ALA A 354 -8.26 -0.21 30.85
C ALA A 354 -8.66 -1.27 29.83
N GLY A 355 -9.40 -0.89 28.78
CA GLY A 355 -9.78 -1.78 27.69
C GLY A 355 -8.57 -2.29 26.90
N MET A 356 -7.61 -1.40 26.58
CA MET A 356 -6.41 -1.79 25.85
C MET A 356 -5.47 -2.66 26.71
N GLU A 357 -5.25 -2.32 27.97
CA GLU A 357 -4.46 -3.13 28.91
C GLU A 357 -5.08 -4.52 29.11
N TRP A 358 -6.41 -4.59 29.24
CA TRP A 358 -7.12 -5.87 29.35
C TRP A 358 -6.93 -6.72 28.07
N LEU A 359 -7.08 -6.12 26.90
CA LEU A 359 -6.91 -6.82 25.63
C LEU A 359 -5.48 -7.34 25.45
N ILE A 360 -4.48 -6.52 25.74
CA ILE A 360 -3.05 -6.91 25.69
C ILE A 360 -2.80 -8.11 26.61
N LYS A 361 -3.29 -8.05 27.86
CA LYS A 361 -3.13 -9.14 28.83
C LYS A 361 -3.83 -10.42 28.36
N ARG A 362 -5.02 -10.30 27.77
CA ARG A 362 -5.76 -11.46 27.25
C ARG A 362 -5.05 -12.09 26.06
N ILE A 363 -4.56 -11.27 25.12
CA ILE A 363 -3.74 -11.72 23.97
C ILE A 363 -2.48 -12.45 24.47
N ALA A 364 -1.74 -11.85 25.41
CA ALA A 364 -0.50 -12.43 25.92
C ALA A 364 -0.67 -13.79 26.64
N ASN A 365 -1.85 -14.05 27.17
CA ASN A 365 -2.18 -15.28 27.91
C ASN A 365 -2.92 -16.33 27.07
N THR A 366 -3.11 -16.11 25.77
CA THR A 366 -3.77 -17.06 24.87
C THR A 366 -2.88 -17.37 23.66
N PRO A 367 -2.88 -18.62 23.18
CA PRO A 367 -2.01 -18.99 22.03
C PRO A 367 -2.42 -18.31 20.73
N GLY A 368 -3.71 -18.03 20.53
CA GLY A 368 -4.25 -17.45 19.32
C GLY A 368 -5.56 -16.70 19.55
N ASN A 369 -6.04 -16.02 18.50
CA ASN A 369 -7.30 -15.28 18.55
C ASN A 369 -8.52 -16.19 18.65
N ASP A 370 -8.48 -17.39 18.09
CA ASP A 370 -9.56 -18.37 18.22
C ASP A 370 -9.77 -18.74 19.69
N GLN A 371 -8.70 -19.13 20.40
CA GLN A 371 -8.78 -19.47 21.83
C GLN A 371 -9.14 -18.27 22.72
N LEU A 372 -8.73 -17.06 22.29
CA LEU A 372 -9.15 -15.85 22.99
C LEU A 372 -10.67 -15.65 22.91
N LEU A 373 -11.24 -15.82 21.71
CA LEU A 373 -12.67 -15.64 21.46
C LEU A 373 -13.51 -16.74 22.11
N GLU A 374 -13.08 -18.01 22.04
CA GLU A 374 -13.76 -19.16 22.69
C GLU A 374 -13.82 -19.02 24.22
N GLY A 375 -12.92 -18.28 24.82
CA GLY A 375 -12.85 -18.06 26.27
C GLY A 375 -13.60 -16.81 26.79
N LEU A 376 -14.51 -16.22 25.96
CA LEU A 376 -15.29 -15.00 26.32
C LEU A 376 -16.70 -15.30 26.88
#